data_fd70ff0affee644b9c7c582a58d9b78b
#
_entry.id   fd70ff0affee644b9c7c582a58d9b78b
#
_cell.length_a   1.000
_cell.length_b   1.000
_cell.length_c   1.000
_cell.angle_alpha   90.00
_cell.angle_beta   90.00
_cell.angle_gamma   90.00
#
_symmetry.space_group_name_H-M   'P 1'
#
loop_
_entity.id
_entity.type
_entity.pdbx_description
1 polymer ?
#
loop_
_entity_poly.entity_id
_entity_poly.type
_entity_poly.pdbx_seq_one_letter_code
_entity_poly.pdbx_strand_id
1 'polypeptide(L)'
;MQTLLLEPERVAFMDAYERNRRRSAFLFTLPNADTYEQAPIPLRRPFVFYEGHIPAFSFLTLVRFALRGEAIDEELERLFRRGIDPGGAQEAARSAPSSWPSRATVRAFSDACDSRVRAALCDARLDDPENSWLTNAQAVHVIIEHEQMHHETLAYILHRLALEKKQRLRCT
;
A
#
# COMPACT_ATOMS: atom_id res chain seq x y z
N MET A 1 -16.99 23.56 -18.62
CA MET A 1 -17.72 23.41 -17.34
C MET A 1 -16.83 22.54 -16.47
N GLN A 2 -16.18 23.09 -15.44
CA GLN A 2 -15.27 22.32 -14.58
C GLN A 2 -16.13 21.44 -13.67
N THR A 3 -16.11 20.14 -13.88
CA THR A 3 -16.71 19.19 -12.93
C THR A 3 -15.77 19.08 -11.75
N LEU A 4 -16.02 19.85 -10.70
CA LEU A 4 -15.39 19.63 -9.40
C LEU A 4 -16.10 18.41 -8.78
N LEU A 5 -15.33 17.45 -8.25
CA LEU A 5 -15.91 16.40 -7.41
C LEU A 5 -16.79 17.04 -6.35
N LEU A 6 -17.98 16.51 -6.19
CA LEU A 6 -18.90 16.95 -5.14
C LEU A 6 -18.30 16.64 -3.77
N GLU A 7 -18.47 17.52 -2.79
CA GLU A 7 -18.00 17.28 -1.41
C GLU A 7 -18.38 15.89 -0.85
N PRO A 8 -19.60 15.35 -1.09
CA PRO A 8 -19.95 13.99 -0.67
C PRO A 8 -19.06 12.89 -1.28
N GLU A 9 -18.63 13.03 -2.53
CA GLU A 9 -17.74 12.04 -3.19
C GLU A 9 -16.35 12.09 -2.59
N ARG A 10 -15.82 13.27 -2.31
CA ARG A 10 -14.53 13.45 -1.65
C ARG A 10 -14.52 12.82 -0.26
N VAL A 11 -15.59 13.03 0.52
CA VAL A 11 -15.77 12.39 1.84
C VAL A 11 -15.82 10.88 1.70
N ALA A 12 -16.55 10.35 0.71
CA ALA A 12 -16.65 8.90 0.47
C ALA A 12 -15.27 8.28 0.11
N PHE A 13 -14.45 8.96 -0.69
CA PHE A 13 -13.09 8.52 -1.01
C PHE A 13 -12.18 8.52 0.21
N MET A 14 -12.21 9.59 1.01
CA MET A 14 -11.44 9.64 2.25
C MET A 14 -11.84 8.53 3.21
N ASP A 15 -13.13 8.31 3.42
CA ASP A 15 -13.65 7.25 4.27
C ASP A 15 -13.24 5.85 3.78
N ALA A 16 -13.28 5.62 2.47
CA ALA A 16 -12.84 4.35 1.88
C ALA A 16 -11.35 4.12 2.08
N TYR A 17 -10.53 5.15 1.84
CA TYR A 17 -9.10 5.12 2.08
C TYR A 17 -8.79 4.81 3.55
N GLU A 18 -9.39 5.54 4.49
CA GLU A 18 -9.17 5.33 5.93
C GLU A 18 -9.63 3.96 6.42
N ARG A 19 -10.74 3.42 5.91
CA ARG A 19 -11.16 2.03 6.22
C ARG A 19 -10.10 1.03 5.77
N ASN A 20 -9.56 1.19 4.57
CA ASN A 20 -8.51 0.33 4.04
C ASN A 20 -7.24 0.41 4.90
N ARG A 21 -6.77 1.63 5.22
CA ARG A 21 -5.56 1.82 6.05
C ARG A 21 -5.71 1.21 7.44
N ARG A 22 -6.87 1.35 8.08
CA ARG A 22 -7.14 0.69 9.38
C ARG A 22 -7.11 -0.84 9.25
N ARG A 23 -7.65 -1.39 8.17
CA ARG A 23 -7.63 -2.84 7.93
C ARG A 23 -6.21 -3.34 7.68
N SER A 24 -5.43 -2.65 6.86
CA SER A 24 -4.01 -2.94 6.63
C SER A 24 -3.22 -2.90 7.94
N ALA A 25 -3.37 -1.84 8.73
CA ALA A 25 -2.70 -1.70 10.01
C ALA A 25 -3.00 -2.90 10.93
N PHE A 26 -4.26 -3.33 11.02
CA PHE A 26 -4.66 -4.52 11.77
C PHE A 26 -3.99 -5.79 11.23
N LEU A 27 -4.01 -6.04 9.92
CA LEU A 27 -3.40 -7.23 9.31
C LEU A 27 -1.90 -7.33 9.60
N PHE A 28 -1.18 -6.21 9.63
CA PHE A 28 0.24 -6.15 9.96
C PHE A 28 0.55 -6.34 11.46
N THR A 29 -0.46 -6.40 12.34
CA THR A 29 -0.26 -6.81 13.73
C THR A 29 -0.27 -8.31 13.93
N LEU A 30 -0.78 -9.09 12.96
CA LEU A 30 -1.02 -10.52 13.13
C LEU A 30 0.22 -11.41 13.01
N PRO A 31 1.21 -11.16 12.12
CA PRO A 31 2.44 -11.95 12.10
C PRO A 31 3.34 -11.61 13.29
N ASN A 32 4.03 -12.62 13.83
CA ASN A 32 5.07 -12.40 14.82
C ASN A 32 6.25 -11.61 14.23
N ALA A 33 7.02 -10.95 15.08
CA ALA A 33 8.13 -10.09 14.64
C ALA A 33 9.21 -10.88 13.85
N ASP A 34 9.47 -12.12 14.23
CA ASP A 34 10.45 -13.00 13.58
C ASP A 34 10.02 -13.47 12.18
N THR A 35 8.73 -13.35 11.85
CA THR A 35 8.19 -13.72 10.52
C THR A 35 8.07 -12.55 9.55
N TYR A 36 8.32 -11.34 10.02
CA TYR A 36 8.06 -10.11 9.26
C TYR A 36 8.88 -10.01 7.97
N GLU A 37 10.14 -10.44 7.99
CA GLU A 37 11.05 -10.42 6.84
C GLU A 37 11.10 -11.77 6.09
N GLN A 38 10.41 -12.79 6.58
CA GLN A 38 10.38 -14.10 5.95
C GLN A 38 9.26 -14.18 4.91
N ALA A 39 9.57 -14.74 3.72
CA ALA A 39 8.55 -15.05 2.73
C ALA A 39 7.74 -16.27 3.22
N PRO A 40 6.45 -16.10 3.55
CA PRO A 40 5.63 -17.20 4.10
C PRO A 40 5.25 -18.24 3.06
N ILE A 41 5.34 -17.86 1.79
CA ILE A 41 5.04 -18.71 0.62
C ILE A 41 6.11 -18.41 -0.45
N PRO A 42 6.67 -19.43 -1.14
CA PRO A 42 7.78 -19.26 -2.07
C PRO A 42 7.56 -18.25 -3.19
N LEU A 43 6.31 -18.05 -3.61
CA LEU A 43 5.92 -17.15 -4.71
C LEU A 43 5.35 -15.81 -4.21
N ARG A 44 5.54 -15.47 -2.93
CA ARG A 44 5.06 -14.21 -2.37
C ARG A 44 6.17 -13.48 -1.63
N ARG A 45 6.07 -12.17 -1.63
CA ARG A 45 6.97 -11.28 -0.89
C ARG A 45 6.73 -11.41 0.63
N PRO A 46 7.73 -11.08 1.46
CA PRO A 46 7.55 -11.03 2.91
C PRO A 46 6.64 -9.86 3.35
N PHE A 47 6.15 -9.89 4.60
CA PHE A 47 5.25 -8.85 5.14
C PHE A 47 5.87 -7.45 5.09
N VAL A 48 7.19 -7.32 5.31
CA VAL A 48 7.92 -6.04 5.20
C VAL A 48 7.69 -5.38 3.85
N PHE A 49 7.65 -6.16 2.77
CA PHE A 49 7.38 -5.64 1.44
C PHE A 49 5.97 -5.03 1.37
N TYR A 50 4.94 -5.74 1.81
CA TYR A 50 3.56 -5.26 1.73
C TYR A 50 3.30 -4.05 2.63
N GLU A 51 3.91 -3.99 3.83
CA GLU A 51 3.76 -2.85 4.74
C GLU A 51 4.29 -1.55 4.12
N GLY A 52 5.34 -1.63 3.28
CA GLY A 52 5.84 -0.49 2.51
C GLY A 52 5.15 -0.29 1.16
N HIS A 53 4.84 -1.40 0.44
CA HIS A 53 4.31 -1.37 -0.93
C HIS A 53 2.91 -0.75 -1.03
N ILE A 54 2.01 -1.11 -0.12
CA ILE A 54 0.62 -0.64 -0.18
C ILE A 54 0.53 0.89 -0.11
N PRO A 55 1.10 1.57 0.90
CA PRO A 55 1.09 3.03 0.93
C PRO A 55 1.97 3.66 -0.16
N ALA A 56 3.10 3.03 -0.53
CA ALA A 56 3.92 3.51 -1.63
C ALA A 56 3.16 3.51 -2.97
N PHE A 57 2.38 2.46 -3.26
CA PHE A 57 1.57 2.40 -4.46
C PHE A 57 0.54 3.53 -4.50
N SER A 58 -0.16 3.77 -3.41
CA SER A 58 -1.14 4.85 -3.30
C SER A 58 -0.49 6.21 -3.52
N PHE A 59 0.63 6.46 -2.88
CA PHE A 59 1.42 7.68 -3.04
C PHE A 59 1.94 7.85 -4.47
N LEU A 60 2.56 6.82 -5.03
CA LEU A 60 3.11 6.87 -6.39
C LEU A 60 2.00 7.11 -7.43
N THR A 61 0.88 6.41 -7.32
CA THR A 61 -0.21 6.53 -8.29
C THR A 61 -0.88 7.89 -8.22
N LEU A 62 -1.33 8.31 -7.04
CA LEU A 62 -2.09 9.55 -6.90
C LEU A 62 -1.18 10.79 -6.86
N VAL A 63 -0.16 10.78 -5.99
CA VAL A 63 0.62 12.00 -5.75
C VAL A 63 1.72 12.18 -6.79
N ARG A 64 2.53 11.13 -7.05
CA ARG A 64 3.67 11.25 -7.97
C ARG A 64 3.25 11.29 -9.44
N PHE A 65 2.40 10.36 -9.87
CA PHE A 65 2.05 10.24 -11.30
C PHE A 65 0.86 11.12 -11.69
N ALA A 66 -0.24 11.03 -10.95
CA ALA A 66 -1.43 11.80 -11.31
C ALA A 66 -1.26 13.31 -11.02
N LEU A 67 -0.74 13.67 -9.85
CA LEU A 67 -0.61 15.07 -9.41
C LEU A 67 0.79 15.68 -9.61
N ARG A 68 1.77 14.89 -10.08
CA ARG A 68 3.16 15.32 -10.32
C ARG A 68 3.85 15.91 -9.08
N GLY A 69 3.52 15.36 -7.91
CA GLY A 69 4.12 15.76 -6.64
C GLY A 69 5.58 15.33 -6.49
N GLU A 70 6.27 15.86 -5.48
CA GLU A 70 7.66 15.55 -5.20
C GLU A 70 7.84 14.19 -4.53
N ALA A 71 9.04 13.59 -4.67
CA ALA A 71 9.42 12.36 -4.00
C ALA A 71 9.50 12.54 -2.48
N ILE A 72 9.29 11.45 -1.75
CA ILE A 72 9.57 11.37 -0.31
C ILE A 72 10.97 10.76 -0.11
N ASP A 73 11.20 9.60 -0.72
CA ASP A 73 12.47 8.87 -0.68
C ASP A 73 12.55 8.00 -1.94
N GLU A 74 13.38 8.40 -2.90
CA GLU A 74 13.47 7.72 -4.20
C GLU A 74 13.96 6.27 -4.09
N GLU A 75 14.77 5.95 -3.08
CA GLU A 75 15.27 4.60 -2.88
C GLU A 75 14.17 3.68 -2.37
N LEU A 76 13.42 4.11 -1.35
CA LEU A 76 12.28 3.37 -0.83
C LEU A 76 11.13 3.30 -1.83
N GLU A 77 10.86 4.38 -2.57
CA GLU A 77 9.89 4.38 -3.68
C GLU A 77 10.24 3.32 -4.73
N ARG A 78 11.51 3.22 -5.12
CA ARG A 78 12.00 2.22 -6.08
C ARG A 78 11.91 0.81 -5.52
N LEU A 79 12.25 0.63 -4.23
CA LEU A 79 12.18 -0.66 -3.56
C LEU A 79 10.73 -1.18 -3.52
N PHE A 80 9.80 -0.35 -3.08
CA PHE A 80 8.40 -0.73 -2.85
C PHE A 80 7.51 -0.64 -4.10
N ARG A 81 7.98 -0.02 -5.20
CA ARG A 81 7.29 -0.03 -6.50
C ARG A 81 7.37 -1.36 -7.23
N ARG A 82 8.22 -2.27 -6.83
CA ARG A 82 8.42 -3.56 -7.51
C ARG A 82 7.13 -4.37 -7.57
N GLY A 83 6.98 -5.18 -8.65
CA GLY A 83 5.83 -6.09 -8.79
C GLY A 83 5.78 -7.15 -7.69
N ILE A 84 4.59 -7.60 -7.37
CA ILE A 84 4.32 -8.54 -6.29
C ILE A 84 4.62 -9.97 -6.69
N ASP A 85 4.29 -10.30 -7.95
CA ASP A 85 4.46 -11.63 -8.52
C ASP A 85 5.77 -11.70 -9.28
N PRO A 86 6.82 -12.26 -8.67
CA PRO A 86 7.98 -12.63 -9.45
C PRO A 86 7.58 -13.73 -10.43
N GLY A 87 8.10 -13.68 -11.66
CA GLY A 87 7.83 -14.67 -12.71
C GLY A 87 8.30 -16.09 -12.40
N GLY A 88 8.73 -16.33 -11.14
CA GLY A 88 9.14 -17.60 -10.59
C GLY A 88 10.04 -17.43 -9.36
N ALA A 89 10.34 -18.56 -8.67
CA ALA A 89 11.16 -18.55 -7.46
C ALA A 89 12.57 -17.97 -7.69
N GLN A 90 13.15 -18.16 -8.88
CA GLN A 90 14.46 -17.59 -9.22
C GLN A 90 14.41 -16.07 -9.40
N GLU A 91 13.34 -15.53 -9.97
CA GLU A 91 13.15 -14.08 -10.11
C GLU A 91 12.83 -13.45 -8.75
N ALA A 92 12.06 -14.13 -7.90
CA ALA A 92 11.83 -13.72 -6.52
C ALA A 92 13.14 -13.55 -5.75
N ALA A 93 14.04 -14.53 -5.85
CA ALA A 93 15.35 -14.49 -5.20
C ALA A 93 16.26 -13.38 -5.76
N ARG A 94 16.27 -13.18 -7.09
CA ARG A 94 17.09 -12.13 -7.74
C ARG A 94 16.59 -10.71 -7.45
N SER A 95 15.29 -10.54 -7.28
CA SER A 95 14.67 -9.25 -7.05
C SER A 95 14.50 -8.89 -5.57
N ALA A 96 14.82 -9.81 -4.65
CA ALA A 96 14.88 -9.50 -3.24
C ALA A 96 16.06 -8.55 -2.96
N PRO A 97 15.93 -7.54 -2.09
CA PRO A 97 17.07 -6.76 -1.66
C PRO A 97 18.02 -7.63 -0.83
N SER A 98 19.29 -7.24 -0.75
CA SER A 98 20.27 -7.93 0.12
C SER A 98 19.87 -7.86 1.60
N SER A 99 19.20 -6.79 2.00
CA SER A 99 18.59 -6.63 3.32
C SER A 99 17.35 -5.75 3.20
N TRP A 100 16.35 -6.01 4.02
CA TRP A 100 15.17 -5.14 4.13
C TRP A 100 15.48 -3.94 5.04
N PRO A 101 14.87 -2.77 4.80
CA PRO A 101 14.90 -1.68 5.77
C PRO A 101 14.27 -2.10 7.10
N SER A 102 14.71 -1.49 8.19
CA SER A 102 14.10 -1.75 9.50
C SER A 102 12.59 -1.49 9.46
N ARG A 103 11.83 -2.20 10.28
CA ARG A 103 10.38 -1.97 10.37
C ARG A 103 10.05 -0.52 10.75
N ALA A 104 10.88 0.13 11.56
CA ALA A 104 10.73 1.53 11.91
C ALA A 104 10.89 2.44 10.67
N THR A 105 11.88 2.18 9.83
CA THR A 105 12.10 2.89 8.57
C THR A 105 10.93 2.72 7.61
N VAL A 106 10.45 1.48 7.45
CA VAL A 106 9.30 1.18 6.58
C VAL A 106 8.05 1.91 7.06
N ARG A 107 7.77 1.91 8.36
CA ARG A 107 6.62 2.61 8.94
C ARG A 107 6.71 4.12 8.77
N ALA A 108 7.86 4.72 9.05
CA ALA A 108 8.06 6.15 8.86
C ALA A 108 7.82 6.57 7.39
N PHE A 109 8.32 5.78 6.43
CA PHE A 109 8.04 6.00 5.01
C PHE A 109 6.56 5.81 4.67
N SER A 110 5.92 4.76 5.20
CA SER A 110 4.49 4.50 5.00
C SER A 110 3.62 5.64 5.55
N ASP A 111 3.93 6.13 6.75
CA ASP A 111 3.21 7.26 7.37
C ASP A 111 3.38 8.55 6.55
N ALA A 112 4.56 8.78 5.98
CA ALA A 112 4.81 9.91 5.09
C ALA A 112 4.01 9.79 3.78
N CYS A 113 3.96 8.60 3.16
CA CYS A 113 3.12 8.33 2.00
C CYS A 113 1.65 8.58 2.31
N ASP A 114 1.13 8.01 3.39
CA ASP A 114 -0.25 8.17 3.82
C ASP A 114 -0.62 9.64 4.08
N SER A 115 0.27 10.40 4.71
CA SER A 115 0.07 11.83 4.95
C SER A 115 -0.09 12.61 3.63
N ARG A 116 0.73 12.32 2.63
CA ARG A 116 0.67 12.97 1.32
C ARG A 116 -0.59 12.57 0.54
N VAL A 117 -1.00 11.31 0.63
CA VAL A 117 -2.25 10.84 0.00
C VAL A 117 -3.47 11.49 0.64
N ARG A 118 -3.52 11.58 1.99
CA ARG A 118 -4.60 12.28 2.71
C ARG A 118 -4.71 13.74 2.31
N ALA A 119 -3.58 14.46 2.27
CA ALA A 119 -3.56 15.83 1.80
C ALA A 119 -4.08 15.98 0.37
N ALA A 120 -3.68 15.07 -0.53
CA ALA A 120 -4.18 15.06 -1.90
C ALA A 120 -5.69 14.78 -1.98
N LEU A 121 -6.19 13.81 -1.19
CA LEU A 121 -7.63 13.51 -1.14
C LEU A 121 -8.44 14.68 -0.59
N CYS A 122 -7.90 15.47 0.36
CA CYS A 122 -8.55 16.66 0.89
C CYS A 122 -8.57 17.82 -0.11
N ASP A 123 -7.42 18.14 -0.71
CA ASP A 123 -7.20 19.47 -1.29
C ASP A 123 -7.00 19.45 -2.81
N ALA A 124 -6.57 18.32 -3.40
CA ALA A 124 -6.26 18.27 -4.82
C ALA A 124 -7.51 18.19 -5.71
N ARG A 125 -7.35 18.61 -6.96
CA ARG A 125 -8.32 18.34 -8.03
C ARG A 125 -8.19 16.86 -8.39
N LEU A 126 -9.21 16.05 -8.05
CA LEU A 126 -9.22 14.60 -8.24
C LEU A 126 -9.94 14.14 -9.51
N ASP A 127 -10.66 15.04 -10.17
CA ASP A 127 -11.30 14.80 -11.47
C ASP A 127 -10.84 15.86 -12.46
N ASP A 128 -10.06 15.43 -13.48
CA ASP A 128 -9.54 16.27 -14.54
C ASP A 128 -9.57 15.50 -15.87
N PRO A 129 -10.47 15.87 -16.82
CA PRO A 129 -10.58 15.18 -18.10
C PRO A 129 -9.35 15.31 -18.98
N GLU A 130 -8.49 16.32 -18.76
CA GLU A 130 -7.23 16.50 -19.49
C GLU A 130 -6.10 15.60 -18.95
N ASN A 131 -6.30 14.96 -17.79
CA ASN A 131 -5.35 14.06 -17.18
C ASN A 131 -5.95 12.66 -17.07
N SER A 132 -5.47 11.72 -17.87
CA SER A 132 -6.01 10.35 -17.92
C SER A 132 -6.00 9.62 -16.57
N TRP A 133 -5.10 9.98 -15.65
CA TRP A 133 -5.08 9.43 -14.29
C TRP A 133 -6.18 10.00 -13.38
N LEU A 134 -6.68 11.19 -13.70
CA LEU A 134 -7.67 11.88 -12.88
C LEU A 134 -9.07 11.86 -13.51
N THR A 135 -9.20 11.51 -14.80
CA THR A 135 -10.53 11.38 -15.44
C THR A 135 -11.41 10.45 -14.60
N ASN A 136 -12.57 10.94 -14.18
CA ASN A 136 -13.51 10.23 -13.30
C ASN A 136 -12.84 9.72 -11.99
N ALA A 137 -11.92 10.48 -11.43
CA ALA A 137 -11.16 10.14 -10.24
C ALA A 137 -10.44 8.77 -10.33
N GLN A 138 -10.03 8.34 -11.53
CA GLN A 138 -9.46 7.02 -11.82
C GLN A 138 -8.34 6.63 -10.83
N ALA A 139 -7.39 7.54 -10.56
CA ALA A 139 -6.29 7.25 -9.64
C ALA A 139 -6.77 6.93 -8.23
N VAL A 140 -7.85 7.58 -7.76
CA VAL A 140 -8.42 7.34 -6.43
C VAL A 140 -9.08 5.96 -6.38
N HIS A 141 -9.85 5.58 -7.39
CA HIS A 141 -10.42 4.23 -7.48
C HIS A 141 -9.33 3.16 -7.50
N VAL A 142 -8.29 3.35 -8.32
CA VAL A 142 -7.18 2.40 -8.44
C VAL A 142 -6.46 2.18 -7.11
N ILE A 143 -6.17 3.23 -6.33
CA ILE A 143 -5.47 3.06 -5.05
C ILE A 143 -6.35 2.35 -4.01
N ILE A 144 -7.65 2.62 -3.99
CA ILE A 144 -8.60 1.97 -3.07
C ILE A 144 -8.71 0.48 -3.40
N GLU A 145 -8.92 0.13 -4.67
CA GLU A 145 -9.06 -1.26 -5.12
C GLU A 145 -7.77 -2.06 -4.97
N HIS A 146 -6.62 -1.44 -5.26
CA HIS A 146 -5.32 -2.08 -5.10
C HIS A 146 -5.07 -2.50 -3.65
N GLU A 147 -5.36 -1.64 -2.68
CA GLU A 147 -5.21 -2.00 -1.27
C GLU A 147 -6.18 -3.11 -0.85
N GLN A 148 -7.43 -3.11 -1.34
CA GLN A 148 -8.39 -4.17 -1.07
C GLN A 148 -7.93 -5.52 -1.64
N MET A 149 -7.39 -5.54 -2.84
CA MET A 149 -6.78 -6.74 -3.44
C MET A 149 -5.63 -7.27 -2.56
N HIS A 150 -4.83 -6.38 -1.98
CA HIS A 150 -3.79 -6.79 -1.03
C HIS A 150 -4.31 -7.28 0.31
N HIS A 151 -5.48 -6.84 0.78
CA HIS A 151 -6.12 -7.45 1.95
C HIS A 151 -6.42 -8.92 1.73
N GLU A 152 -6.89 -9.31 0.54
CA GLU A 152 -7.10 -10.72 0.19
C GLU A 152 -5.78 -11.48 0.16
N THR A 153 -4.75 -10.89 -0.47
CA THR A 153 -3.40 -11.48 -0.51
C THR A 153 -2.86 -11.71 0.90
N LEU A 154 -2.91 -10.72 1.77
CA LEU A 154 -2.45 -10.83 3.16
C LEU A 154 -3.27 -11.84 3.96
N ALA A 155 -4.59 -11.89 3.75
CA ALA A 155 -5.46 -12.83 4.45
C ALA A 155 -5.09 -14.29 4.13
N TYR A 156 -4.89 -14.64 2.85
CA TYR A 156 -4.50 -16.01 2.54
C TYR A 156 -3.04 -16.34 2.93
N ILE A 157 -2.12 -15.37 2.86
CA ILE A 157 -0.76 -15.55 3.38
C ILE A 157 -0.80 -15.85 4.88
N LEU A 158 -1.56 -15.05 5.64
CA LEU A 158 -1.78 -15.28 7.07
C LEU A 158 -2.46 -16.63 7.34
N HIS A 159 -3.43 -17.04 6.51
CA HIS A 159 -4.06 -18.36 6.65
C HIS A 159 -3.04 -19.49 6.52
N ARG A 160 -2.10 -19.38 5.58
CA ARG A 160 -1.04 -20.38 5.32
C ARG A 160 0.10 -20.35 6.35
N LEU A 161 0.26 -19.27 7.10
CA LEU A 161 1.28 -19.15 8.13
C LEU A 161 0.97 -20.09 9.30
N ALA A 162 1.98 -20.77 9.83
CA ALA A 162 1.84 -21.64 11.00
C ALA A 162 1.31 -20.87 12.22
N LEU A 163 0.52 -21.53 13.07
CA LEU A 163 -0.19 -20.86 14.17
C LEU A 163 0.75 -20.19 15.17
N GLU A 164 1.88 -20.83 15.47
CA GLU A 164 2.92 -20.33 16.38
C GLU A 164 3.62 -19.07 15.85
N LYS A 165 3.49 -18.77 14.55
CA LYS A 165 4.02 -17.57 13.89
C LYS A 165 3.03 -16.41 13.85
N LYS A 166 1.88 -16.55 14.50
CA LYS A 166 0.82 -15.55 14.56
C LYS A 166 0.63 -15.02 15.96
N GLN A 167 0.31 -13.74 16.07
CA GLN A 167 -0.12 -13.15 17.33
C GLN A 167 -1.48 -13.75 17.74
N ARG A 168 -1.61 -14.13 19.02
CA ARG A 168 -2.91 -14.51 19.59
C ARG A 168 -3.71 -13.25 19.86
N LEU A 169 -4.81 -13.10 19.15
CA LEU A 169 -5.78 -12.05 19.47
C LEU A 169 -6.42 -12.41 20.83
N ARG A 170 -6.30 -11.51 21.80
CA ARG A 170 -7.07 -11.63 23.04
C ARG A 170 -8.47 -11.11 22.75
N CYS A 171 -9.48 -11.94 22.94
CA CYS A 171 -10.86 -11.47 23.02
C CYS A 171 -10.97 -10.60 24.29
N THR A 172 -11.18 -9.30 24.10
CA THR A 172 -11.56 -8.37 25.17
C THR A 172 -13.07 -8.30 25.25
#